data_c87689f6b3e1b9ee17a5e4b6dfc008e5
#
_entry.id   c87689f6b3e1b9ee17a5e4b6dfc008e5
#
_cell.length_a   1.000
_cell.length_b   1.000
_cell.length_c   1.000
_cell.angle_alpha   90.00
_cell.angle_beta   90.00
_cell.angle_gamma   90.00
#
_symmetry.space_group_name_H-M   'P 1'
#
loop_
_entity.id
_entity.type
_entity.pdbx_description
1 polymer ?
#
loop_
_entity_poly.entity_id
_entity_poly.type
_entity_poly.pdbx_seq_one_letter_code
_entity_poly.pdbx_strand_id
1 'polypeptide(L)'
;MRLTTGFLALALAIAAGFTAAAQDQMRGLDLTSPDMTTAEMTRAQVEAALKAARGGHGADFAGKRLSGLDLSGLDFSGAKFRAARLNHANLSHAKLNGATLDQAWALDVDLTGASLVKASLFATQMAGAHLDGADLTGARVTADLTRAHLAGARFENADCSADEKNQSMGLMRATFKSADLSHADLSHANLARADLRYAKLSDANLAGATLREADASGADLRGALLQGTDMAGLDLDSARIDRASVPYFAKAIHLDRASKE
;
A
#
# COMPACT_ATOMS: atom_id res chain seq x y z
N MET A 1 -15.52 -30.31 31.99
CA MET A 1 -15.00 -29.00 32.38
C MET A 1 -13.84 -28.65 31.46
N ARG A 2 -14.17 -28.12 30.29
CA ARG A 2 -13.21 -27.54 29.33
C ARG A 2 -13.94 -26.41 28.60
N LEU A 3 -13.84 -25.24 29.14
CA LEU A 3 -14.21 -23.96 28.52
C LEU A 3 -13.01 -23.05 28.80
N THR A 4 -12.32 -22.61 27.80
CA THR A 4 -11.61 -21.32 27.73
C THR A 4 -10.54 -21.35 26.63
N THR A 5 -10.94 -21.22 25.35
CA THR A 5 -10.00 -20.83 24.28
C THR A 5 -10.67 -20.00 23.18
N GLY A 6 -11.90 -19.55 23.37
CA GLY A 6 -12.68 -18.84 22.34
C GLY A 6 -12.60 -17.30 22.36
N PHE A 7 -12.01 -16.68 23.38
CA PHE A 7 -12.14 -15.23 23.58
C PHE A 7 -10.95 -14.38 23.09
N LEU A 8 -9.81 -14.98 22.79
CA LEU A 8 -8.64 -14.20 22.38
C LEU A 8 -8.56 -13.90 20.87
N ALA A 9 -9.25 -14.70 20.05
CA ALA A 9 -9.24 -14.50 18.58
C ALA A 9 -10.17 -13.35 18.11
N LEU A 10 -11.20 -13.01 18.90
CA LEU A 10 -12.17 -11.98 18.53
C LEU A 10 -11.65 -10.55 18.75
N ALA A 11 -10.75 -10.34 19.70
CA ALA A 11 -10.21 -9.01 20.02
C ALA A 11 -9.15 -8.51 19.03
N LEU A 12 -8.45 -9.40 18.29
CA LEU A 12 -7.46 -9.00 17.29
C LEU A 12 -8.08 -8.56 15.96
N ALA A 13 -9.30 -9.01 15.64
CA ALA A 13 -9.97 -8.71 14.37
C ALA A 13 -10.57 -7.29 14.32
N ILE A 14 -10.88 -6.68 15.46
CA ILE A 14 -11.53 -5.37 15.54
C ILE A 14 -10.55 -4.22 15.32
N ALA A 15 -9.25 -4.46 15.49
CA ALA A 15 -8.20 -3.45 15.28
C ALA A 15 -7.78 -3.24 13.81
N ALA A 16 -8.27 -4.04 12.86
CA ALA A 16 -7.78 -4.03 11.48
C ALA A 16 -8.58 -3.14 10.51
N GLY A 17 -9.65 -2.48 10.94
CA GLY A 17 -10.40 -1.53 10.08
C GLY A 17 -11.02 -2.12 8.81
N PHE A 18 -11.12 -3.45 8.69
CA PHE A 18 -11.85 -4.08 7.59
C PHE A 18 -13.36 -3.96 7.82
N THR A 19 -14.12 -3.69 6.76
CA THR A 19 -15.58 -3.82 6.82
C THR A 19 -15.95 -5.28 7.11
N ALA A 20 -17.06 -5.53 7.80
CA ALA A 20 -17.51 -6.88 8.16
C ALA A 20 -17.59 -7.83 6.94
N ALA A 21 -17.93 -7.31 5.76
CA ALA A 21 -17.99 -8.08 4.51
C ALA A 21 -16.60 -8.52 3.99
N ALA A 22 -15.58 -7.65 4.07
CA ALA A 22 -14.22 -8.01 3.70
C ALA A 22 -13.62 -9.01 4.71
N GLN A 23 -13.93 -8.86 5.99
CA GLN A 23 -13.54 -9.82 7.03
C GLN A 23 -14.20 -11.20 6.86
N ASP A 24 -15.42 -11.26 6.36
CA ASP A 24 -16.14 -12.51 6.14
C ASP A 24 -15.57 -13.29 4.94
N GLN A 25 -15.15 -12.58 3.88
CA GLN A 25 -14.45 -13.18 2.74
C GLN A 25 -13.04 -13.68 3.10
N MET A 26 -12.37 -13.04 4.07
CA MET A 26 -11.02 -13.43 4.53
C MET A 26 -11.06 -14.56 5.59
N ARG A 27 -12.18 -14.79 6.26
CA ARG A 27 -12.34 -15.79 7.33
C ARG A 27 -12.14 -17.25 6.90
N GLY A 28 -12.26 -17.53 5.61
CA GLY A 28 -12.08 -18.87 5.05
C GLY A 28 -10.79 -19.07 4.26
N LEU A 29 -9.94 -18.01 4.14
CA LEU A 29 -8.74 -18.10 3.32
C LEU A 29 -7.55 -18.60 4.16
N ASP A 30 -7.06 -19.78 3.80
CA ASP A 30 -5.81 -20.32 4.37
C ASP A 30 -4.61 -19.74 3.61
N LEU A 31 -4.00 -18.68 4.20
CA LEU A 31 -2.82 -18.02 3.63
C LEU A 31 -1.58 -18.92 3.62
N THR A 32 -1.60 -20.06 4.34
CA THR A 32 -0.51 -21.04 4.37
C THR A 32 -0.72 -22.16 3.34
N SER A 33 -1.85 -22.17 2.67
CA SER A 33 -2.17 -23.18 1.65
C SER A 33 -1.16 -23.18 0.49
N PRO A 34 -0.93 -24.32 -0.17
CA PRO A 34 -0.06 -24.37 -1.35
C PRO A 34 -0.44 -23.38 -2.44
N ASP A 35 -1.72 -23.05 -2.57
CA ASP A 35 -2.20 -22.03 -3.52
C ASP A 35 -1.65 -20.64 -3.24
N MET A 36 -1.38 -20.31 -1.98
CA MET A 36 -0.87 -19.01 -1.56
C MET A 36 0.66 -18.97 -1.44
N THR A 37 1.30 -20.13 -1.26
CA THR A 37 2.73 -20.22 -0.93
C THR A 37 3.60 -20.86 -2.00
N THR A 38 3.00 -21.63 -2.95
CA THR A 38 3.77 -22.39 -3.93
C THR A 38 3.58 -21.83 -5.34
N ALA A 39 4.70 -21.55 -6.01
CA ALA A 39 4.67 -21.15 -7.42
C ALA A 39 4.27 -22.31 -8.34
N GLU A 40 3.53 -22.00 -9.41
CA GLU A 40 3.22 -22.94 -10.50
C GLU A 40 4.16 -22.78 -11.69
N MET A 41 5.01 -21.75 -11.67
CA MET A 41 6.00 -21.46 -12.71
C MET A 41 7.39 -21.39 -12.10
N THR A 42 8.39 -21.58 -12.93
CA THR A 42 9.80 -21.27 -12.61
C THR A 42 10.17 -19.91 -13.16
N ARG A 43 11.25 -19.28 -12.66
CA ARG A 43 11.83 -18.04 -13.22
C ARG A 43 12.05 -18.16 -14.74
N ALA A 44 12.62 -19.26 -15.22
CA ALA A 44 12.88 -19.47 -16.65
C ALA A 44 11.60 -19.46 -17.50
N GLN A 45 10.49 -20.01 -16.97
CA GLN A 45 9.19 -19.96 -17.65
C GLN A 45 8.61 -18.54 -17.66
N VAL A 46 8.79 -17.75 -16.59
CA VAL A 46 8.40 -16.35 -16.55
C VAL A 46 9.21 -15.54 -17.57
N GLU A 47 10.53 -15.72 -17.63
CA GLU A 47 11.41 -15.07 -18.63
C GLU A 47 11.02 -15.43 -20.07
N ALA A 48 10.66 -16.69 -20.32
CA ALA A 48 10.17 -17.14 -21.62
C ALA A 48 8.83 -16.46 -21.99
N ALA A 49 7.90 -16.33 -21.04
CA ALA A 49 6.63 -15.63 -21.25
C ALA A 49 6.84 -14.14 -21.54
N LEU A 50 7.73 -13.47 -20.80
CA LEU A 50 8.10 -12.07 -21.05
C LEU A 50 8.72 -11.90 -22.44
N LYS A 51 9.59 -12.82 -22.85
CA LYS A 51 10.20 -12.80 -24.17
C LYS A 51 9.18 -13.02 -25.30
N ALA A 52 8.19 -13.90 -25.08
CA ALA A 52 7.13 -14.18 -26.05
C ALA A 52 6.15 -13.01 -26.23
N ALA A 53 5.92 -12.23 -25.19
CA ALA A 53 5.00 -11.08 -25.19
C ALA A 53 5.52 -9.85 -25.96
N ARG A 54 6.67 -9.93 -26.65
CA ARG A 54 7.24 -8.86 -27.45
C ARG A 54 6.35 -8.52 -28.66
N GLY A 55 5.39 -7.62 -28.47
CA GLY A 55 4.45 -7.19 -29.51
C GLY A 55 3.50 -6.10 -29.08
N GLY A 56 3.83 -5.34 -28.01
CA GLY A 56 3.03 -4.18 -27.57
C GLY A 56 1.99 -4.47 -26.48
N HIS A 57 1.87 -5.70 -26.05
CA HIS A 57 1.05 -6.08 -24.88
C HIS A 57 1.94 -6.77 -23.86
N GLY A 58 1.92 -6.31 -22.59
CA GLY A 58 2.67 -6.95 -21.51
C GLY A 58 2.25 -8.40 -21.31
N ALA A 59 3.16 -9.21 -20.78
CA ALA A 59 2.90 -10.63 -20.50
C ALA A 59 1.69 -10.79 -19.55
N ASP A 60 0.94 -11.87 -19.71
CA ASP A 60 -0.25 -12.14 -18.92
C ASP A 60 0.02 -13.21 -17.85
N PHE A 61 0.08 -12.76 -16.60
CA PHE A 61 0.23 -13.57 -15.40
C PHE A 61 -1.03 -13.51 -14.51
N ALA A 62 -2.18 -13.14 -15.08
CA ALA A 62 -3.41 -13.02 -14.31
C ALA A 62 -3.77 -14.37 -13.66
N GLY A 63 -4.05 -14.31 -12.34
CA GLY A 63 -4.37 -15.49 -11.53
C GLY A 63 -3.21 -16.47 -11.32
N LYS A 64 -2.01 -16.22 -11.85
CA LYS A 64 -0.86 -17.12 -11.73
C LYS A 64 -0.30 -17.15 -10.31
N ARG A 65 0.19 -18.31 -9.89
CA ARG A 65 0.91 -18.51 -8.63
C ARG A 65 2.40 -18.33 -8.88
N LEU A 66 2.94 -17.25 -8.33
CA LEU A 66 4.34 -16.84 -8.47
C LEU A 66 4.98 -16.60 -7.09
N SER A 67 4.31 -17.07 -6.03
CA SER A 67 4.76 -16.86 -4.65
C SER A 67 6.14 -17.45 -4.42
N GLY A 68 7.00 -16.71 -3.70
CA GLY A 68 8.36 -17.12 -3.35
C GLY A 68 9.36 -17.15 -4.50
N LEU A 69 8.98 -16.77 -5.73
CA LEU A 69 9.92 -16.73 -6.85
C LEU A 69 10.89 -15.54 -6.73
N ASP A 70 12.13 -15.78 -7.14
CA ASP A 70 13.06 -14.69 -7.45
C ASP A 70 12.79 -14.20 -8.88
N LEU A 71 12.19 -13.02 -8.98
CA LEU A 71 11.83 -12.31 -10.20
C LEU A 71 12.57 -10.96 -10.29
N SER A 72 13.63 -10.81 -9.48
CA SER A 72 14.39 -9.56 -9.39
C SER A 72 14.97 -9.11 -10.72
N GLY A 73 14.93 -7.79 -10.94
CA GLY A 73 15.51 -7.13 -12.12
C GLY A 73 14.78 -7.42 -13.45
N LEU A 74 13.71 -8.21 -13.47
CA LEU A 74 12.99 -8.50 -14.70
C LEU A 74 12.16 -7.31 -15.18
N ASP A 75 11.91 -7.23 -16.48
CA ASP A 75 11.07 -6.21 -17.10
C ASP A 75 9.64 -6.74 -17.31
N PHE A 76 8.73 -6.31 -16.44
CA PHE A 76 7.31 -6.58 -16.44
C PHE A 76 6.49 -5.37 -16.90
N SER A 77 7.08 -4.44 -17.65
CA SER A 77 6.36 -3.24 -18.09
C SER A 77 5.09 -3.61 -18.85
N GLY A 78 3.94 -3.08 -18.41
CA GLY A 78 2.62 -3.38 -18.94
C GLY A 78 2.11 -4.80 -18.67
N ALA A 79 2.81 -5.62 -17.89
CA ALA A 79 2.36 -6.98 -17.56
C ALA A 79 1.07 -6.99 -16.73
N LYS A 80 0.29 -8.06 -16.87
CA LYS A 80 -0.97 -8.25 -16.16
C LYS A 80 -0.76 -9.27 -15.04
N PHE A 81 -0.92 -8.80 -13.79
CA PHE A 81 -0.85 -9.62 -12.57
C PHE A 81 -2.20 -9.64 -11.83
N ARG A 82 -3.30 -9.35 -12.52
CA ARG A 82 -4.60 -9.32 -11.89
C ARG A 82 -4.88 -10.63 -11.14
N ALA A 83 -5.21 -10.52 -9.83
CA ALA A 83 -5.45 -11.66 -8.96
C ALA A 83 -4.30 -12.69 -8.90
N ALA A 84 -3.09 -12.34 -9.32
CA ALA A 84 -1.90 -13.19 -9.19
C ALA A 84 -1.51 -13.34 -7.71
N ARG A 85 -0.80 -14.43 -7.39
CA ARG A 85 -0.21 -14.66 -6.08
C ARG A 85 1.29 -14.44 -6.15
N LEU A 86 1.75 -13.40 -5.47
CA LEU A 86 3.14 -12.92 -5.43
C LEU A 86 3.68 -12.90 -4.00
N ASN A 87 3.01 -13.59 -3.06
CA ASN A 87 3.42 -13.57 -1.65
C ASN A 87 4.89 -14.00 -1.53
N HIS A 88 5.68 -13.23 -0.79
CA HIS A 88 7.12 -13.45 -0.56
C HIS A 88 7.95 -13.55 -1.86
N ALA A 89 7.43 -13.13 -3.02
CA ALA A 89 8.23 -13.06 -4.24
C ALA A 89 9.25 -11.93 -4.15
N ASN A 90 10.42 -12.13 -4.76
CA ASN A 90 11.42 -11.08 -4.91
C ASN A 90 11.26 -10.42 -6.28
N LEU A 91 10.77 -9.20 -6.30
CA LEU A 91 10.63 -8.30 -7.45
C LEU A 91 11.55 -7.06 -7.31
N SER A 92 12.60 -7.16 -6.46
CA SER A 92 13.51 -6.05 -6.25
C SER A 92 14.13 -5.59 -7.57
N HIS A 93 14.19 -4.27 -7.75
CA HIS A 93 14.69 -3.62 -8.98
C HIS A 93 13.98 -4.03 -10.28
N ALA A 94 12.82 -4.71 -10.20
CA ALA A 94 12.03 -5.05 -11.38
C ALA A 94 11.38 -3.80 -11.99
N LYS A 95 11.12 -3.84 -13.30
CA LYS A 95 10.35 -2.80 -13.99
C LYS A 95 8.91 -3.25 -14.13
N LEU A 96 8.00 -2.56 -13.46
CA LEU A 96 6.56 -2.82 -13.44
C LEU A 96 5.76 -1.61 -13.99
N ASN A 97 6.41 -0.78 -14.85
CA ASN A 97 5.80 0.44 -15.35
C ASN A 97 4.51 0.13 -16.13
N GLY A 98 3.39 0.74 -15.71
CA GLY A 98 2.09 0.48 -16.30
C GLY A 98 1.56 -0.94 -16.10
N ALA A 99 2.17 -1.75 -15.24
CA ALA A 99 1.66 -3.08 -14.92
C ALA A 99 0.33 -2.99 -14.14
N THR A 100 -0.50 -4.03 -14.25
CA THR A 100 -1.76 -4.16 -13.54
C THR A 100 -1.64 -5.24 -12.48
N LEU A 101 -1.58 -4.85 -11.20
CA LEU A 101 -1.52 -5.75 -10.04
C LEU A 101 -2.88 -5.82 -9.31
N ASP A 102 -3.96 -5.39 -9.96
CA ASP A 102 -5.27 -5.30 -9.35
C ASP A 102 -5.67 -6.63 -8.70
N GLN A 103 -6.11 -6.56 -7.43
CA GLN A 103 -6.55 -7.72 -6.65
C GLN A 103 -5.46 -8.80 -6.45
N ALA A 104 -4.20 -8.51 -6.74
CA ALA A 104 -3.12 -9.47 -6.49
C ALA A 104 -2.86 -9.64 -4.99
N TRP A 105 -2.35 -10.81 -4.63
CA TRP A 105 -1.84 -11.15 -3.30
C TRP A 105 -0.31 -11.02 -3.35
N ALA A 106 0.22 -10.06 -2.64
CA ALA A 106 1.64 -9.69 -2.63
C ALA A 106 2.13 -9.41 -1.19
N LEU A 107 1.68 -10.27 -0.25
CA LEU A 107 2.09 -10.17 1.16
C LEU A 107 3.60 -10.37 1.27
N ASP A 108 4.26 -9.50 2.03
CA ASP A 108 5.71 -9.52 2.25
C ASP A 108 6.53 -9.63 0.93
N VAL A 109 6.00 -9.11 -0.17
CA VAL A 109 6.71 -9.05 -1.45
C VAL A 109 7.89 -8.07 -1.36
N ASP A 110 9.03 -8.43 -1.94
CA ASP A 110 10.15 -7.50 -2.07
C ASP A 110 10.08 -6.76 -3.41
N LEU A 111 9.82 -5.47 -3.34
CA LEU A 111 9.78 -4.49 -4.44
C LEU A 111 10.82 -3.38 -4.22
N THR A 112 11.85 -3.63 -3.39
CA THR A 112 12.90 -2.65 -3.09
C THR A 112 13.51 -2.11 -4.38
N GLY A 113 13.49 -0.79 -4.55
CA GLY A 113 14.01 -0.11 -5.73
C GLY A 113 13.32 -0.45 -7.05
N ALA A 114 12.15 -1.10 -7.03
CA ALA A 114 11.39 -1.40 -8.24
C ALA A 114 10.75 -0.15 -8.83
N SER A 115 10.51 -0.16 -10.14
CA SER A 115 9.79 0.90 -10.84
C SER A 115 8.36 0.48 -11.15
N LEU A 116 7.38 1.14 -10.50
CA LEU A 116 5.93 0.93 -10.66
C LEU A 116 5.26 2.19 -11.25
N VAL A 117 5.97 2.97 -12.04
CA VAL A 117 5.45 4.22 -12.62
C VAL A 117 4.16 3.94 -13.38
N LYS A 118 3.07 4.64 -13.01
CA LYS A 118 1.73 4.47 -13.59
C LYS A 118 1.16 3.05 -13.48
N ALA A 119 1.65 2.22 -12.57
CA ALA A 119 1.07 0.91 -12.31
C ALA A 119 -0.30 1.03 -11.63
N SER A 120 -1.14 0.01 -11.78
CA SER A 120 -2.41 -0.11 -11.06
C SER A 120 -2.29 -1.17 -9.96
N LEU A 121 -2.54 -0.75 -8.71
CA LEU A 121 -2.53 -1.58 -7.51
C LEU A 121 -3.90 -1.54 -6.83
N PHE A 122 -4.98 -1.57 -7.62
CA PHE A 122 -6.34 -1.53 -7.08
C PHE A 122 -6.66 -2.80 -6.30
N ALA A 123 -7.06 -2.65 -5.03
CA ALA A 123 -7.40 -3.76 -4.13
C ALA A 123 -6.27 -4.80 -3.95
N THR A 124 -5.01 -4.42 -4.19
CA THR A 124 -3.84 -5.30 -4.00
C THR A 124 -3.57 -5.49 -2.52
N GLN A 125 -3.29 -6.73 -2.10
CA GLN A 125 -2.92 -7.08 -0.74
C GLN A 125 -1.40 -7.09 -0.61
N MET A 126 -0.82 -6.07 0.04
CA MET A 126 0.63 -5.84 0.14
C MET A 126 1.07 -5.59 1.59
N ALA A 127 0.34 -6.16 2.54
CA ALA A 127 0.74 -6.00 3.94
C ALA A 127 2.15 -6.56 4.17
N GLY A 128 2.99 -5.79 4.86
CA GLY A 128 4.40 -6.15 5.12
C GLY A 128 5.34 -6.03 3.92
N ALA A 129 4.88 -5.58 2.75
CA ALA A 129 5.71 -5.48 1.56
C ALA A 129 6.91 -4.52 1.75
N HIS A 130 8.03 -4.82 1.08
CA HIS A 130 9.24 -4.00 1.05
C HIS A 130 9.26 -3.19 -0.26
N LEU A 131 9.12 -1.87 -0.15
CA LEU A 131 9.12 -0.93 -1.27
C LEU A 131 10.11 0.22 -1.03
N ASP A 132 11.13 0.02 -0.20
CA ASP A 132 12.12 1.06 0.07
C ASP A 132 12.76 1.56 -1.23
N GLY A 133 12.70 2.88 -1.45
CA GLY A 133 13.19 3.52 -2.65
C GLY A 133 12.47 3.14 -3.96
N ALA A 134 11.33 2.47 -3.91
CA ALA A 134 10.54 2.15 -5.11
C ALA A 134 9.92 3.42 -5.73
N ASP A 135 9.72 3.41 -7.05
CA ASP A 135 9.10 4.51 -7.80
C ASP A 135 7.66 4.18 -8.19
N LEU A 136 6.69 4.78 -7.49
CA LEU A 136 5.25 4.67 -7.74
C LEU A 136 4.68 5.97 -8.36
N THR A 137 5.50 6.76 -9.05
CA THR A 137 5.08 8.03 -9.65
C THR A 137 3.87 7.83 -10.57
N GLY A 138 2.79 8.57 -10.29
CA GLY A 138 1.54 8.49 -11.04
C GLY A 138 0.80 7.16 -10.96
N ALA A 139 1.19 6.25 -10.06
CA ALA A 139 0.49 4.98 -9.87
C ALA A 139 -0.89 5.18 -9.21
N ARG A 140 -1.81 4.27 -9.46
CA ARG A 140 -3.05 4.13 -8.70
C ARG A 140 -2.84 3.14 -7.56
N VAL A 141 -2.87 3.63 -6.32
CA VAL A 141 -2.50 2.84 -5.14
C VAL A 141 -3.67 2.77 -4.16
N THR A 142 -4.70 1.99 -4.49
CA THR A 142 -5.82 1.69 -3.59
C THR A 142 -5.59 0.30 -2.98
N ALA A 143 -4.48 0.14 -2.28
CA ALA A 143 -3.92 -1.13 -1.80
C ALA A 143 -3.88 -1.19 -0.27
N ASP A 144 -3.79 -2.40 0.28
CA ASP A 144 -3.43 -2.60 1.68
C ASP A 144 -1.90 -2.67 1.82
N LEU A 145 -1.31 -1.57 2.30
CA LEU A 145 0.12 -1.41 2.60
C LEU A 145 0.36 -1.37 4.11
N THR A 146 -0.50 -2.03 4.89
CA THR A 146 -0.34 -2.12 6.35
C THR A 146 1.05 -2.66 6.70
N ARG A 147 1.80 -1.93 7.52
CA ARG A 147 3.19 -2.26 7.95
C ARG A 147 4.20 -2.39 6.81
N ALA A 148 3.92 -1.87 5.62
CA ALA A 148 4.88 -1.88 4.53
C ALA A 148 6.10 -0.98 4.83
N HIS A 149 7.25 -1.33 4.26
CA HIS A 149 8.48 -0.57 4.27
C HIS A 149 8.52 0.28 3.00
N LEU A 150 8.44 1.59 3.14
CA LEU A 150 8.29 2.56 2.05
C LEU A 150 9.28 3.72 2.20
N ALA A 151 10.37 3.51 2.98
CA ALA A 151 11.31 4.58 3.23
C ALA A 151 11.95 5.09 1.94
N GLY A 152 11.87 6.41 1.71
CA GLY A 152 12.38 7.04 0.48
C GLY A 152 11.65 6.64 -0.80
N ALA A 153 10.50 5.96 -0.74
CA ALA A 153 9.70 5.64 -1.92
C ALA A 153 9.11 6.91 -2.56
N ARG A 154 8.87 6.88 -3.86
CA ARG A 154 8.33 8.00 -4.62
C ARG A 154 6.88 7.74 -5.01
N PHE A 155 5.98 8.63 -4.59
CA PHE A 155 4.55 8.64 -4.90
C PHE A 155 4.14 9.94 -5.59
N GLU A 156 5.07 10.62 -6.24
CA GLU A 156 4.77 11.89 -6.91
C GLU A 156 3.58 11.73 -7.86
N ASN A 157 2.53 12.56 -7.69
CA ASN A 157 1.28 12.49 -8.45
C ASN A 157 0.53 11.13 -8.38
N ALA A 158 0.81 10.26 -7.42
CA ALA A 158 0.10 9.01 -7.26
C ALA A 158 -1.34 9.24 -6.76
N ASP A 159 -2.27 8.39 -7.19
CA ASP A 159 -3.64 8.38 -6.69
C ASP A 159 -3.82 7.27 -5.65
N CYS A 160 -3.76 7.66 -4.38
CA CYS A 160 -3.98 6.82 -3.20
C CYS A 160 -5.36 7.07 -2.56
N SER A 161 -6.25 7.81 -3.24
CA SER A 161 -7.54 8.19 -2.70
C SER A 161 -8.52 7.01 -2.61
N ALA A 162 -9.55 7.20 -1.78
CA ALA A 162 -10.63 6.24 -1.68
C ALA A 162 -11.42 6.16 -2.99
N ASP A 163 -11.77 4.94 -3.41
CA ASP A 163 -12.66 4.71 -4.56
C ASP A 163 -14.13 4.89 -4.14
N GLU A 164 -14.68 6.06 -4.43
CA GLU A 164 -16.06 6.39 -4.09
C GLU A 164 -17.10 5.74 -5.05
N LYS A 165 -16.67 5.20 -6.17
CA LYS A 165 -17.54 4.65 -7.20
C LYS A 165 -17.92 3.19 -6.95
N ASN A 166 -17.08 2.43 -6.25
CA ASN A 166 -17.24 1.00 -6.01
C ASN A 166 -17.51 0.69 -4.53
N GLN A 167 -18.52 1.34 -3.95
CA GLN A 167 -18.85 1.20 -2.52
C GLN A 167 -19.52 -0.13 -2.15
N SER A 168 -19.89 -0.98 -3.11
CA SER A 168 -20.57 -2.26 -2.85
C SER A 168 -19.75 -3.24 -2.03
N MET A 169 -18.42 -3.07 -1.97
CA MET A 169 -17.49 -3.88 -1.18
C MET A 169 -16.89 -3.13 0.02
N GLY A 170 -17.50 -2.01 0.41
CA GLY A 170 -16.96 -1.08 1.41
C GLY A 170 -16.04 -0.04 0.77
N LEU A 171 -15.60 0.94 1.58
CA LEU A 171 -14.72 2.00 1.10
C LEU A 171 -13.32 1.43 0.81
N MET A 172 -13.04 1.17 -0.47
CA MET A 172 -11.72 0.79 -0.93
C MET A 172 -10.82 2.03 -0.91
N ARG A 173 -9.81 2.04 -0.06
CA ARG A 173 -8.87 3.15 0.13
C ARG A 173 -7.45 2.62 0.28
N ALA A 174 -6.47 3.47 0.01
CA ALA A 174 -5.10 3.14 0.39
C ALA A 174 -4.98 3.04 1.92
N THR A 175 -4.37 1.97 2.39
CA THR A 175 -4.11 1.75 3.82
C THR A 175 -2.61 1.70 4.04
N PHE A 176 -2.07 2.71 4.72
CA PHE A 176 -0.67 2.82 5.14
C PHE A 176 -0.54 2.66 6.66
N LYS A 177 -1.49 1.97 7.28
CA LYS A 177 -1.48 1.80 8.73
C LYS A 177 -0.16 1.19 9.22
N SER A 178 0.53 1.91 10.12
CA SER A 178 1.83 1.51 10.67
C SER A 178 2.93 1.31 9.61
N ALA A 179 2.76 1.81 8.39
CA ALA A 179 3.79 1.79 7.36
C ALA A 179 4.92 2.78 7.66
N ASP A 180 6.10 2.50 7.15
CA ASP A 180 7.25 3.41 7.22
C ASP A 180 7.38 4.18 5.90
N LEU A 181 6.92 5.43 5.89
CA LEU A 181 6.99 6.40 4.79
C LEU A 181 8.03 7.49 5.07
N SER A 182 8.99 7.24 5.96
CA SER A 182 10.04 8.21 6.28
C SER A 182 10.80 8.61 5.02
N HIS A 183 11.03 9.92 4.82
CA HIS A 183 11.70 10.48 3.64
C HIS A 183 11.01 10.18 2.30
N ALA A 184 9.79 9.62 2.28
CA ALA A 184 9.07 9.36 1.04
C ALA A 184 8.68 10.67 0.32
N ASP A 185 8.68 10.65 -1.01
CA ASP A 185 8.18 11.76 -1.82
C ASP A 185 6.71 11.52 -2.19
N LEU A 186 5.81 12.15 -1.46
CA LEU A 186 4.36 12.15 -1.64
C LEU A 186 3.87 13.46 -2.29
N SER A 187 4.76 14.22 -2.92
CA SER A 187 4.41 15.51 -3.50
C SER A 187 3.31 15.35 -4.55
N HIS A 188 2.31 16.22 -4.47
CA HIS A 188 1.13 16.20 -5.35
C HIS A 188 0.32 14.89 -5.32
N ALA A 189 0.59 13.96 -4.42
CA ALA A 189 -0.18 12.74 -4.30
C ALA A 189 -1.60 13.01 -3.76
N ASN A 190 -2.56 12.24 -4.23
CA ASN A 190 -3.92 12.27 -3.71
C ASN A 190 -4.10 11.18 -2.65
N LEU A 191 -4.08 11.58 -1.38
CA LEU A 191 -4.27 10.73 -0.19
C LEU A 191 -5.63 10.95 0.47
N ALA A 192 -6.61 11.50 -0.26
CA ALA A 192 -7.93 11.78 0.29
C ALA A 192 -8.55 10.50 0.88
N ARG A 193 -8.96 10.58 2.16
CA ARG A 193 -9.54 9.47 2.93
C ARG A 193 -8.62 8.26 3.11
N ALA A 194 -7.33 8.35 2.83
CA ALA A 194 -6.38 7.27 3.12
C ALA A 194 -6.29 6.98 4.63
N ASP A 195 -5.94 5.74 4.96
CA ASP A 195 -5.66 5.33 6.33
C ASP A 195 -4.14 5.43 6.59
N LEU A 196 -3.74 6.48 7.30
CA LEU A 196 -2.35 6.76 7.66
C LEU A 196 -2.09 6.54 9.16
N ARG A 197 -2.99 5.83 9.85
CA ARG A 197 -2.87 5.62 11.30
C ARG A 197 -1.55 4.99 11.68
N TYR A 198 -0.86 5.63 12.63
CA TYR A 198 0.46 5.18 13.13
C TYR A 198 1.53 5.09 12.04
N ALA A 199 1.32 5.70 10.87
CA ALA A 199 2.35 5.75 9.83
C ALA A 199 3.52 6.66 10.27
N LYS A 200 4.73 6.30 9.84
CA LYS A 200 5.89 7.16 9.99
C LYS A 200 6.02 8.00 8.71
N LEU A 201 5.81 9.29 8.83
CA LEU A 201 5.92 10.29 7.77
C LEU A 201 7.01 11.32 8.08
N SER A 202 7.95 10.97 9.00
CA SER A 202 9.03 11.86 9.34
C SER A 202 9.86 12.22 8.09
N ASP A 203 10.10 13.53 7.93
CA ASP A 203 10.86 14.08 6.78
C ASP A 203 10.25 13.76 5.41
N ALA A 204 8.98 13.31 5.34
CA ALA A 204 8.31 13.06 4.07
C ALA A 204 7.99 14.37 3.34
N ASN A 205 8.04 14.36 2.01
CA ASN A 205 7.61 15.46 1.18
C ASN A 205 6.12 15.32 0.83
N LEU A 206 5.27 16.14 1.46
CA LEU A 206 3.83 16.20 1.24
C LEU A 206 3.42 17.48 0.47
N ALA A 207 4.38 18.21 -0.10
CA ALA A 207 4.11 19.46 -0.78
C ALA A 207 3.06 19.30 -1.90
N GLY A 208 2.00 20.10 -1.86
CA GLY A 208 0.90 20.02 -2.83
C GLY A 208 0.03 18.78 -2.75
N ALA A 209 0.26 17.87 -1.79
CA ALA A 209 -0.56 16.67 -1.62
C ALA A 209 -1.97 16.99 -1.11
N THR A 210 -2.90 16.07 -1.30
CA THR A 210 -4.26 16.14 -0.74
C THR A 210 -4.42 15.07 0.34
N LEU A 211 -4.64 15.48 1.60
CA LEU A 211 -4.91 14.63 2.76
C LEU A 211 -6.34 14.85 3.31
N ARG A 212 -7.26 15.31 2.46
CA ARG A 212 -8.64 15.58 2.88
C ARG A 212 -9.28 14.36 3.51
N GLU A 213 -9.84 14.54 4.73
CA GLU A 213 -10.55 13.48 5.45
C GLU A 213 -9.70 12.18 5.66
N ALA A 214 -8.38 12.25 5.51
CA ALA A 214 -7.50 11.13 5.83
C ALA A 214 -7.41 10.95 7.36
N ASP A 215 -7.12 9.74 7.80
CA ASP A 215 -6.91 9.40 9.20
C ASP A 215 -5.41 9.23 9.47
N ALA A 216 -4.80 10.25 10.12
CA ALA A 216 -3.40 10.24 10.53
C ALA A 216 -3.26 10.10 12.07
N SER A 217 -4.26 9.50 12.73
CA SER A 217 -4.22 9.29 14.17
C SER A 217 -2.97 8.51 14.59
N GLY A 218 -2.21 9.06 15.51
CA GLY A 218 -0.95 8.49 15.99
C GLY A 218 0.21 8.50 14.97
N ALA A 219 0.06 9.14 13.81
CA ALA A 219 1.12 9.24 12.82
C ALA A 219 2.24 10.19 13.27
N ASP A 220 3.46 9.98 12.76
CA ASP A 220 4.61 10.86 12.97
C ASP A 220 4.87 11.71 11.72
N LEU A 221 4.53 13.00 11.79
CA LEU A 221 4.64 13.97 10.69
C LEU A 221 5.77 14.99 10.94
N ARG A 222 6.67 14.72 11.88
CA ARG A 222 7.77 15.64 12.17
C ARG A 222 8.73 15.75 10.99
N GLY A 223 9.22 16.95 10.73
CA GLY A 223 10.10 17.24 9.60
C GLY A 223 9.39 17.20 8.23
N ALA A 224 8.11 16.86 8.17
CA ALA A 224 7.40 16.76 6.89
C ALA A 224 7.28 18.13 6.19
N LEU A 225 7.45 18.14 4.86
CA LEU A 225 7.27 19.32 4.02
C LEU A 225 5.80 19.44 3.61
N LEU A 226 5.13 20.51 4.07
CA LEU A 226 3.67 20.67 4.03
C LEU A 226 3.19 21.83 3.15
N GLN A 227 4.05 22.41 2.31
CA GLN A 227 3.69 23.57 1.50
C GLN A 227 2.59 23.24 0.50
N GLY A 228 1.47 23.95 0.58
CA GLY A 228 0.34 23.76 -0.34
C GLY A 228 -0.46 22.47 -0.13
N THR A 229 -0.23 21.74 0.96
CA THR A 229 -0.97 20.52 1.28
C THR A 229 -2.41 20.85 1.70
N ASP A 230 -3.41 20.15 1.13
CA ASP A 230 -4.80 20.25 1.57
C ASP A 230 -5.10 19.22 2.66
N MET A 231 -5.28 19.73 3.89
CA MET A 231 -5.50 18.93 5.11
C MET A 231 -6.91 19.13 5.69
N ALA A 232 -7.89 19.49 4.86
CA ALA A 232 -9.25 19.71 5.36
C ALA A 232 -9.83 18.39 5.92
N GLY A 233 -10.15 18.39 7.22
CA GLY A 233 -10.70 17.21 7.90
C GLY A 233 -9.71 16.08 8.18
N LEU A 234 -8.40 16.32 7.99
CA LEU A 234 -7.35 15.37 8.41
C LEU A 234 -7.45 15.11 9.91
N ASP A 235 -7.54 13.84 10.32
CA ASP A 235 -7.56 13.48 11.73
C ASP A 235 -6.13 13.34 12.29
N LEU A 236 -5.82 14.15 13.32
CA LEU A 236 -4.53 14.19 13.99
C LEU A 236 -4.58 13.69 15.43
N ASP A 237 -5.60 12.90 15.81
CA ASP A 237 -5.66 12.39 17.18
C ASP A 237 -4.35 11.66 17.55
N SER A 238 -3.68 12.15 18.61
CA SER A 238 -2.41 11.57 19.09
C SER A 238 -1.26 11.59 18.07
N ALA A 239 -1.36 12.33 16.96
CA ALA A 239 -0.28 12.48 16.00
C ALA A 239 0.89 13.29 16.59
N ARG A 240 2.09 13.11 16.01
CA ARG A 240 3.31 13.86 16.38
C ARG A 240 3.64 14.84 15.27
N ILE A 241 3.72 16.13 15.59
CA ILE A 241 4.00 17.20 14.64
C ILE A 241 5.03 18.17 15.22
N ASP A 242 5.75 18.89 14.36
CA ASP A 242 6.58 20.00 14.80
C ASP A 242 5.71 21.19 15.23
N ARG A 243 6.12 21.86 16.27
CA ARG A 243 5.47 23.09 16.74
C ARG A 243 5.39 24.17 15.65
N ALA A 244 6.42 24.28 14.82
CA ALA A 244 6.47 25.21 13.70
C ALA A 244 5.46 24.89 12.58
N SER A 245 5.04 23.63 12.47
CA SER A 245 4.11 23.15 11.45
C SER A 245 2.63 23.38 11.79
N VAL A 246 2.31 23.73 13.05
CA VAL A 246 0.93 23.93 13.52
C VAL A 246 0.07 24.82 12.60
N PRO A 247 0.57 25.93 12.01
CA PRO A 247 -0.25 26.75 11.11
C PRO A 247 -0.76 26.03 9.86
N TYR A 248 -0.04 25.02 9.37
CA TYR A 248 -0.47 24.23 8.22
C TYR A 248 -1.71 23.37 8.53
N PHE A 249 -1.86 22.95 9.78
CA PHE A 249 -2.94 22.06 10.23
C PHE A 249 -4.23 22.78 10.66
N ALA A 250 -4.40 24.06 10.32
CA ALA A 250 -5.53 24.86 10.78
C ALA A 250 -6.93 24.29 10.40
N LYS A 251 -7.01 23.47 9.36
CA LYS A 251 -8.25 22.80 8.91
C LYS A 251 -8.34 21.33 9.32
N ALA A 252 -7.34 20.80 10.00
CA ALA A 252 -7.34 19.44 10.54
C ALA A 252 -8.23 19.36 11.79
N ILE A 253 -8.67 18.14 12.10
CA ILE A 253 -9.42 17.86 13.33
C ILE A 253 -8.50 17.25 14.40
N HIS A 254 -8.87 17.35 15.66
CA HIS A 254 -8.13 16.84 16.83
C HIS A 254 -6.69 17.37 16.96
N LEU A 255 -6.40 18.55 16.37
CA LEU A 255 -5.10 19.20 16.48
C LEU A 255 -4.71 19.52 17.93
N ASP A 256 -5.69 19.70 18.82
CA ASP A 256 -5.52 19.89 20.25
C ASP A 256 -4.93 18.66 20.96
N ARG A 257 -5.14 17.46 20.41
CA ARG A 257 -4.66 16.18 20.94
C ARG A 257 -3.31 15.75 20.35
N ALA A 258 -2.86 16.40 19.27
CA ALA A 258 -1.56 16.11 18.69
C ALA A 258 -0.42 16.56 19.63
N SER A 259 0.65 15.74 19.70
CA SER A 259 1.90 16.13 20.37
C SER A 259 2.65 17.14 19.49
N LYS A 260 3.09 18.25 20.09
CA LYS A 260 3.77 19.37 19.41
C LYS A 260 5.18 19.49 19.98
N GLU A 261 6.13 18.88 19.34
CA GLU A 261 7.54 18.80 19.73
C GLU A 261 8.38 19.94 19.14
#